data_34e84570d0aa7a87deede6a5f62e36e2
#
_entry.id   34e84570d0aa7a87deede6a5f62e36e2
#
_cell.length_a   1.000
_cell.length_b   1.000
_cell.length_c   1.000
_cell.angle_alpha   90.00
_cell.angle_beta   90.00
_cell.angle_gamma   90.00
#
_symmetry.space_group_name_H-M   'P 1'
#
loop_
_entity.id
_entity.type
_entity.pdbx_description
1 polymer ?
#
loop_
_entity_poly.entity_id
_entity_poly.type
_entity_poly.pdbx_seq_one_letter_code
_entity_poly.pdbx_strand_id
1 'polypeptide(L)'
;MLFSCEGNLKGVREMEMPEDAPQAIGTGINLKYVDSGKVVATLKSPEMMDFSNKGFPYREFPNGLEVEFFGENGEKNTVTANYGIIYDQTGLIDLQGDVVVVTSDSTRLMADQLYWDQENNWVFTDRENTIKFKNGAVNEGQGFDSNQEFSNFRSRSNVGVQIIEEEKK
;
A
#
# COMPACT_ATOMS: atom_id res chain seq x y z
N MET A 1 57.89 23.70 -13.64
CA MET A 1 57.47 22.29 -13.60
C MET A 1 56.04 22.25 -13.10
N LEU A 2 55.10 21.96 -14.01
CA LEU A 2 53.67 21.83 -13.68
C LEU A 2 53.40 20.35 -13.41
N PHE A 3 53.12 19.97 -12.18
CA PHE A 3 52.61 18.65 -11.82
C PHE A 3 51.13 18.57 -12.17
N SER A 4 50.79 17.90 -13.26
CA SER A 4 49.44 17.49 -13.59
C SER A 4 49.05 16.36 -12.63
N CYS A 5 48.08 16.59 -11.76
CA CYS A 5 47.40 15.52 -11.05
C CYS A 5 46.61 14.70 -12.07
N GLU A 6 47.08 13.50 -12.41
CA GLU A 6 46.25 12.49 -13.08
C GLU A 6 45.14 12.11 -12.10
N GLY A 7 43.97 12.70 -12.31
CA GLY A 7 42.77 12.32 -11.58
C GLY A 7 42.51 10.83 -11.79
N ASN A 8 42.27 10.11 -10.71
CA ASN A 8 41.98 8.68 -10.70
C ASN A 8 40.57 8.42 -11.32
N LEU A 9 40.47 8.58 -12.65
CA LEU A 9 39.27 8.34 -13.45
C LEU A 9 38.77 6.88 -13.34
N LYS A 10 39.65 5.95 -12.97
CA LYS A 10 39.26 4.57 -12.68
C LYS A 10 38.42 4.45 -11.42
N GLY A 11 38.82 5.14 -10.35
CA GLY A 11 38.06 5.11 -9.10
C GLY A 11 36.69 5.81 -9.19
N VAL A 12 36.54 6.78 -10.11
CA VAL A 12 35.23 7.44 -10.36
C VAL A 12 34.29 6.52 -11.15
N ARG A 13 34.82 5.74 -12.12
CA ARG A 13 34.02 4.75 -12.86
C ARG A 13 33.54 3.56 -11.99
N GLU A 14 34.33 3.20 -10.99
CA GLU A 14 33.93 2.14 -10.02
C GLU A 14 32.84 2.61 -9.04
N MET A 15 32.53 3.91 -8.98
CA MET A 15 31.43 4.49 -8.22
C MET A 15 30.17 4.72 -9.07
N GLU A 16 30.15 4.36 -10.35
CA GLU A 16 28.93 4.37 -11.13
C GLU A 16 27.99 3.31 -10.55
N MET A 17 26.96 3.76 -9.82
CA MET A 17 25.89 2.87 -9.37
C MET A 17 25.26 2.22 -10.61
N PRO A 18 24.93 0.91 -10.56
CA PRO A 18 24.20 0.27 -11.63
C PRO A 18 22.96 1.10 -11.99
N GLU A 19 22.66 1.18 -13.28
CA GLU A 19 21.52 1.97 -13.77
C GLU A 19 20.20 1.59 -13.08
N ASP A 20 20.10 0.35 -12.61
CA ASP A 20 18.93 -0.18 -11.90
C ASP A 20 18.99 -0.06 -10.36
N ALA A 21 20.08 0.46 -9.80
CA ALA A 21 20.19 0.60 -8.35
C ALA A 21 19.26 1.66 -7.78
N PRO A 22 18.72 1.46 -6.55
CA PRO A 22 18.00 2.51 -5.83
C PRO A 22 18.95 3.66 -5.47
N GLN A 23 18.43 4.87 -5.43
CA GLN A 23 19.18 6.06 -4.98
C GLN A 23 19.49 6.00 -3.49
N ALA A 24 18.58 5.42 -2.70
CA ALA A 24 18.73 5.21 -1.28
C ALA A 24 17.99 3.96 -0.79
N ILE A 25 18.44 3.39 0.31
CA ILE A 25 17.78 2.30 1.03
C ILE A 25 17.58 2.77 2.46
N GLY A 26 16.33 2.74 2.93
CA GLY A 26 15.95 3.05 4.29
C GLY A 26 15.50 1.81 5.06
N THR A 27 15.72 1.77 6.36
CA THR A 27 15.24 0.69 7.24
C THR A 27 14.40 1.26 8.38
N GLY A 28 13.45 0.46 8.89
CA GLY A 28 12.58 0.88 9.99
C GLY A 28 11.70 2.07 9.61
N ILE A 29 11.06 1.99 8.45
CA ILE A 29 10.28 3.07 7.85
C ILE A 29 8.99 3.32 8.65
N ASN A 30 8.70 4.60 8.87
CA ASN A 30 7.42 5.07 9.43
C ASN A 30 7.05 6.40 8.77
N LEU A 31 6.22 6.33 7.73
CA LEU A 31 5.72 7.49 7.00
C LEU A 31 4.35 7.89 7.55
N LYS A 32 4.10 9.19 7.64
CA LYS A 32 2.82 9.75 8.06
C LYS A 32 2.24 10.59 6.93
N TYR A 33 1.01 10.29 6.58
CA TYR A 33 0.24 11.09 5.63
C TYR A 33 -0.65 12.04 6.39
N VAL A 34 -0.53 13.33 6.07
CA VAL A 34 -1.22 14.40 6.76
C VAL A 34 -2.12 15.12 5.77
N ASP A 35 -3.41 15.20 6.09
CA ASP A 35 -4.37 16.04 5.41
C ASP A 35 -4.98 17.04 6.39
N SER A 36 -5.03 18.33 5.97
CA SER A 36 -5.62 19.42 6.75
C SER A 36 -5.10 19.49 8.21
N GLY A 37 -3.81 19.14 8.41
CA GLY A 37 -3.13 19.17 9.71
C GLY A 37 -3.39 17.96 10.61
N LYS A 38 -4.10 16.95 10.12
CA LYS A 38 -4.36 15.68 10.84
C LYS A 38 -3.66 14.52 10.14
N VAL A 39 -3.10 13.59 10.91
CA VAL A 39 -2.58 12.34 10.37
C VAL A 39 -3.78 11.48 9.94
N VAL A 40 -3.90 11.21 8.64
CA VAL A 40 -4.98 10.39 8.06
C VAL A 40 -4.55 8.96 7.76
N ALA A 41 -3.23 8.76 7.57
CA ALA A 41 -2.67 7.41 7.47
C ALA A 41 -1.22 7.35 7.97
N THR A 42 -0.79 6.16 8.37
CA THR A 42 0.61 5.84 8.64
C THR A 42 1.01 4.60 7.85
N LEU A 43 2.21 4.59 7.28
CA LEU A 43 2.80 3.43 6.62
C LEU A 43 4.05 3.02 7.38
N LYS A 44 4.14 1.75 7.74
CA LYS A 44 5.30 1.13 8.39
C LYS A 44 5.85 0.03 7.53
N SER A 45 7.17 -0.06 7.41
CA SER A 45 7.85 -1.15 6.69
C SER A 45 9.23 -1.40 7.27
N PRO A 46 9.73 -2.64 7.23
CA PRO A 46 11.10 -2.94 7.61
C PRO A 46 12.13 -2.25 6.71
N GLU A 47 11.83 -2.14 5.41
CA GLU A 47 12.75 -1.61 4.39
C GLU A 47 12.00 -0.84 3.31
N MET A 48 12.65 0.19 2.77
CA MET A 48 12.21 0.96 1.61
C MET A 48 13.40 1.19 0.69
N MET A 49 13.22 0.96 -0.59
CA MET A 49 14.14 1.30 -1.66
C MET A 49 13.61 2.50 -2.44
N ASP A 50 14.41 3.55 -2.53
CA ASP A 50 14.07 4.80 -3.22
C ASP A 50 14.64 4.79 -4.64
N PHE A 51 13.77 4.85 -5.63
CA PHE A 51 14.06 4.95 -7.05
C PHE A 51 13.65 6.30 -7.65
N SER A 52 13.75 7.38 -6.87
CA SER A 52 13.43 8.74 -7.33
C SER A 52 14.37 9.27 -8.43
N ASN A 53 15.48 8.59 -8.68
CA ASN A 53 16.42 8.83 -9.80
C ASN A 53 15.94 8.29 -11.15
N LYS A 54 14.82 7.57 -11.21
CA LYS A 54 14.26 7.02 -12.45
C LYS A 54 13.40 8.04 -13.20
N GLY A 55 13.21 7.80 -14.50
CA GLY A 55 12.34 8.62 -15.34
C GLY A 55 10.86 8.62 -14.89
N PHE A 56 10.43 7.57 -14.21
CA PHE A 56 9.17 7.46 -13.49
C PHE A 56 9.48 7.13 -12.03
N PRO A 57 9.54 8.11 -11.13
CA PRO A 57 9.96 7.95 -9.74
C PRO A 57 9.00 7.06 -8.94
N TYR A 58 9.58 6.15 -8.13
CA TYR A 58 8.81 5.28 -7.26
C TYR A 58 9.63 4.84 -6.04
N ARG A 59 8.95 4.32 -5.04
CA ARG A 59 9.52 3.71 -3.84
C ARG A 59 8.98 2.30 -3.67
N GLU A 60 9.86 1.34 -3.40
CA GLU A 60 9.52 -0.06 -3.15
C GLU A 60 9.62 -0.40 -1.67
N PHE A 61 8.77 -1.33 -1.24
CA PHE A 61 8.76 -1.93 0.09
C PHE A 61 8.85 -3.46 -0.06
N PRO A 62 10.07 -4.00 -0.28
CA PRO A 62 10.26 -5.39 -0.69
C PRO A 62 9.97 -6.41 0.41
N ASN A 63 10.00 -6.00 1.68
CA ASN A 63 9.85 -6.86 2.85
C ASN A 63 8.50 -6.66 3.56
N GLY A 64 7.48 -6.24 2.81
CA GLY A 64 6.14 -6.01 3.30
C GLY A 64 5.95 -4.66 3.95
N LEU A 65 4.68 -4.32 4.17
CA LEU A 65 4.29 -3.07 4.82
C LEU A 65 2.93 -3.20 5.52
N GLU A 66 2.71 -2.29 6.46
CA GLU A 66 1.44 -2.07 7.14
C GLU A 66 1.02 -0.61 6.94
N VAL A 67 -0.22 -0.40 6.51
CA VAL A 67 -0.85 0.93 6.43
C VAL A 67 -2.00 0.98 7.43
N GLU A 68 -2.00 1.98 8.29
CA GLU A 68 -3.11 2.28 9.20
C GLU A 68 -3.80 3.55 8.69
N PHE A 69 -5.11 3.48 8.45
CA PHE A 69 -5.97 4.61 8.10
C PHE A 69 -6.77 5.05 9.32
N PHE A 70 -6.89 6.36 9.51
CA PHE A 70 -7.61 6.94 10.63
C PHE A 70 -8.85 7.70 10.13
N GLY A 71 -10.03 7.25 10.54
CA GLY A 71 -11.29 7.94 10.27
C GLY A 71 -11.50 9.16 11.18
N GLU A 72 -12.50 9.97 10.85
CA GLU A 72 -12.81 11.21 11.58
C GLU A 72 -13.13 10.99 13.06
N ASN A 73 -13.74 9.87 13.42
CA ASN A 73 -14.12 9.50 14.77
C ASN A 73 -13.05 8.69 15.54
N GLY A 74 -11.81 8.62 15.02
CA GLY A 74 -10.74 7.82 15.60
C GLY A 74 -10.84 6.32 15.27
N GLU A 75 -11.68 5.95 14.33
CA GLU A 75 -11.75 4.61 13.76
C GLU A 75 -10.43 4.29 13.07
N LYS A 76 -10.00 3.03 13.18
CA LYS A 76 -8.75 2.58 12.58
C LYS A 76 -9.00 1.38 11.67
N ASN A 77 -8.60 1.50 10.41
CA ASN A 77 -8.54 0.41 9.46
C ASN A 77 -7.08 0.09 9.17
N THR A 78 -6.75 -1.17 9.01
CA THR A 78 -5.37 -1.63 8.78
C THR A 78 -5.30 -2.40 7.48
N VAL A 79 -4.27 -2.13 6.68
CA VAL A 79 -3.96 -2.89 5.46
C VAL A 79 -2.54 -3.43 5.60
N THR A 80 -2.36 -4.72 5.36
CA THR A 80 -1.05 -5.38 5.32
C THR A 80 -0.83 -6.02 3.96
N ALA A 81 0.42 -6.04 3.49
CA ALA A 81 0.83 -6.70 2.26
C ALA A 81 2.28 -7.18 2.36
N ASN A 82 2.64 -8.21 1.57
CA ASN A 82 4.01 -8.73 1.55
C ASN A 82 4.95 -7.86 0.71
N TYR A 83 4.41 -7.02 -0.17
CA TYR A 83 5.16 -6.13 -1.05
C TYR A 83 4.33 -4.89 -1.37
N GLY A 84 4.98 -3.75 -1.63
CA GLY A 84 4.31 -2.54 -2.08
C GLY A 84 5.18 -1.63 -2.90
N ILE A 85 4.54 -0.82 -3.76
CA ILE A 85 5.17 0.26 -4.53
C ILE A 85 4.34 1.53 -4.34
N ILE A 86 5.01 2.66 -4.13
CA ILE A 86 4.42 3.99 -4.20
C ILE A 86 4.94 4.68 -5.46
N TYR A 87 4.05 5.05 -6.36
CA TYR A 87 4.36 5.84 -7.55
C TYR A 87 4.22 7.33 -7.24
N ASP A 88 5.36 8.01 -7.07
CA ASP A 88 5.40 9.40 -6.57
C ASP A 88 4.69 10.42 -7.48
N GLN A 89 4.65 10.18 -8.78
CA GLN A 89 4.00 11.09 -9.75
C GLN A 89 2.48 11.00 -9.74
N THR A 90 1.92 9.87 -9.38
CA THR A 90 0.47 9.61 -9.45
C THR A 90 -0.18 9.47 -8.07
N GLY A 91 0.62 9.38 -7.01
CA GLY A 91 0.08 9.07 -5.68
C GLY A 91 -0.54 7.67 -5.56
N LEU A 92 -0.36 6.80 -6.58
CA LEU A 92 -0.89 5.45 -6.56
C LEU A 92 0.05 4.56 -5.72
N ILE A 93 -0.55 3.79 -4.82
CA ILE A 93 0.12 2.71 -4.08
C ILE A 93 -0.39 1.37 -4.60
N ASP A 94 0.52 0.49 -5.00
CA ASP A 94 0.24 -0.89 -5.40
C ASP A 94 0.71 -1.84 -4.29
N LEU A 95 -0.23 -2.54 -3.68
CA LEU A 95 -0.02 -3.51 -2.61
C LEU A 95 -0.19 -4.91 -3.16
N GLN A 96 0.77 -5.80 -2.91
CA GLN A 96 0.80 -7.14 -3.49
C GLN A 96 1.18 -8.20 -2.47
N GLY A 97 0.67 -9.42 -2.70
CA GLY A 97 0.94 -10.63 -1.92
C GLY A 97 0.23 -10.62 -0.58
N ASP A 98 -0.72 -11.51 -0.41
CA ASP A 98 -1.50 -11.71 0.82
C ASP A 98 -2.04 -10.39 1.40
N VAL A 99 -2.61 -9.54 0.55
CA VAL A 99 -3.17 -8.27 1.01
C VAL A 99 -4.36 -8.53 1.90
N VAL A 100 -4.31 -8.02 3.13
CA VAL A 100 -5.39 -8.13 4.11
C VAL A 100 -5.78 -6.75 4.61
N VAL A 101 -7.04 -6.39 4.41
CA VAL A 101 -7.66 -5.22 5.03
C VAL A 101 -8.45 -5.68 6.25
N VAL A 102 -8.29 -4.98 7.37
CA VAL A 102 -9.09 -5.16 8.58
C VAL A 102 -9.72 -3.82 8.94
N THR A 103 -11.04 -3.75 8.87
CA THR A 103 -11.78 -2.53 9.21
C THR A 103 -12.08 -2.44 10.70
N SER A 104 -12.43 -1.26 11.17
CA SER A 104 -12.74 -0.98 12.57
C SER A 104 -13.91 -1.83 13.12
N ASP A 105 -14.83 -2.26 12.26
CA ASP A 105 -15.94 -3.15 12.61
C ASP A 105 -15.55 -4.65 12.58
N SER A 106 -14.26 -4.97 12.32
CA SER A 106 -13.71 -6.32 12.20
C SER A 106 -14.06 -7.06 10.91
N THR A 107 -14.57 -6.38 9.88
CA THR A 107 -14.68 -6.94 8.54
C THR A 107 -13.28 -7.12 7.97
N ARG A 108 -13.06 -8.19 7.22
CA ARG A 108 -11.77 -8.51 6.58
C ARG A 108 -11.96 -8.68 5.08
N LEU A 109 -11.16 -7.93 4.30
CA LEU A 109 -10.98 -8.17 2.87
C LEU A 109 -9.62 -8.84 2.66
N MET A 110 -9.57 -9.89 1.85
CA MET A 110 -8.35 -10.58 1.44
C MET A 110 -8.29 -10.60 -0.08
N ALA A 111 -7.14 -10.22 -0.64
CA ALA A 111 -6.87 -10.21 -2.08
C ALA A 111 -5.37 -10.38 -2.35
N ASP A 112 -5.00 -10.82 -3.56
CA ASP A 112 -3.59 -10.89 -3.96
C ASP A 112 -2.98 -9.53 -4.28
N GLN A 113 -3.82 -8.55 -4.62
CA GLN A 113 -3.41 -7.19 -4.98
C GLN A 113 -4.49 -6.18 -4.61
N LEU A 114 -4.07 -4.99 -4.17
CA LEU A 114 -4.93 -3.86 -3.88
C LEU A 114 -4.23 -2.57 -4.26
N TYR A 115 -4.92 -1.69 -4.95
CA TYR A 115 -4.46 -0.34 -5.25
C TYR A 115 -5.09 0.67 -4.30
N TRP A 116 -4.29 1.65 -3.86
CA TRP A 116 -4.77 2.83 -3.16
C TRP A 116 -4.37 4.08 -3.94
N ASP A 117 -5.37 4.79 -4.44
CA ASP A 117 -5.25 6.10 -5.08
C ASP A 117 -5.38 7.17 -4.00
N GLN A 118 -4.24 7.76 -3.61
CA GLN A 118 -4.18 8.77 -2.56
C GLN A 118 -4.83 10.10 -2.97
N GLU A 119 -4.79 10.45 -4.25
CA GLU A 119 -5.36 11.70 -4.75
C GLU A 119 -6.89 11.68 -4.70
N ASN A 120 -7.48 10.52 -5.01
CA ASN A 120 -8.93 10.34 -5.04
C ASN A 120 -9.48 9.67 -3.77
N ASN A 121 -8.64 9.33 -2.78
CA ASN A 121 -9.00 8.62 -1.57
C ASN A 121 -9.77 7.32 -1.86
N TRP A 122 -9.31 6.57 -2.86
CA TRP A 122 -9.99 5.41 -3.39
C TRP A 122 -9.13 4.15 -3.34
N VAL A 123 -9.73 3.02 -2.94
CA VAL A 123 -9.07 1.72 -2.84
C VAL A 123 -9.78 0.75 -3.78
N PHE A 124 -9.03 0.01 -4.60
CA PHE A 124 -9.64 -0.89 -5.58
C PHE A 124 -8.74 -2.06 -5.96
N THR A 125 -9.37 -3.11 -6.48
CA THR A 125 -8.70 -4.22 -7.17
C THR A 125 -9.62 -4.83 -8.24
N ASP A 126 -9.03 -5.37 -9.31
CA ASP A 126 -9.74 -6.19 -10.30
C ASP A 126 -9.53 -7.70 -10.06
N ARG A 127 -8.76 -8.07 -9.02
CA ARG A 127 -8.47 -9.46 -8.68
C ARG A 127 -9.61 -10.11 -7.92
N GLU A 128 -9.51 -11.44 -7.81
CA GLU A 128 -10.34 -12.22 -6.89
C GLU A 128 -10.14 -11.71 -5.46
N ASN A 129 -11.21 -11.66 -4.70
CA ASN A 129 -11.19 -11.20 -3.32
C ASN A 129 -12.20 -11.96 -2.47
N THR A 130 -11.93 -12.03 -1.18
CA THR A 130 -12.82 -12.61 -0.18
C THR A 130 -13.09 -11.60 0.92
N ILE A 131 -14.36 -11.32 1.19
CA ILE A 131 -14.79 -10.46 2.30
C ILE A 131 -15.42 -11.34 3.38
N LYS A 132 -14.89 -11.26 4.59
CA LYS A 132 -15.43 -11.92 5.79
C LYS A 132 -15.98 -10.86 6.72
N PHE A 133 -17.28 -10.89 6.95
CA PHE A 133 -17.97 -9.97 7.83
C PHE A 133 -17.91 -10.43 9.29
N LYS A 134 -18.05 -9.48 10.23
CA LYS A 134 -18.06 -9.74 11.67
C LYS A 134 -19.08 -10.80 12.10
N ASN A 135 -20.26 -10.84 11.45
CA ASN A 135 -21.31 -11.81 11.73
C ASN A 135 -21.06 -13.21 11.15
N GLY A 136 -19.88 -13.44 10.52
CA GLY A 136 -19.52 -14.71 9.92
C GLY A 136 -19.98 -14.91 8.46
N ALA A 137 -20.71 -13.96 7.88
CA ALA A 137 -21.03 -13.99 6.45
C ALA A 137 -19.73 -13.89 5.63
N VAL A 138 -19.69 -14.56 4.49
CA VAL A 138 -18.56 -14.58 3.56
C VAL A 138 -19.04 -14.21 2.18
N ASN A 139 -18.34 -13.34 1.50
CA ASN A 139 -18.55 -12.97 0.12
C ASN A 139 -17.24 -13.16 -0.67
N GLU A 140 -17.29 -13.96 -1.72
CA GLU A 140 -16.20 -14.13 -2.68
C GLU A 140 -16.58 -13.43 -3.98
N GLY A 141 -15.69 -12.61 -4.51
CA GLY A 141 -15.96 -11.82 -5.69
C GLY A 141 -14.73 -11.59 -6.55
N GLN A 142 -14.94 -11.02 -7.72
CA GLN A 142 -13.89 -10.53 -8.60
C GLN A 142 -14.09 -9.03 -8.80
N GLY A 143 -13.09 -8.25 -8.39
CA GLY A 143 -13.16 -6.80 -8.37
C GLY A 143 -13.82 -6.25 -7.11
N PHE A 144 -13.17 -5.27 -6.54
CA PHE A 144 -13.58 -4.55 -5.35
C PHE A 144 -13.19 -3.09 -5.51
N ASP A 145 -14.03 -2.18 -5.05
CA ASP A 145 -13.73 -0.76 -4.94
C ASP A 145 -14.40 -0.15 -3.70
N SER A 146 -13.69 0.79 -3.06
CA SER A 146 -14.11 1.44 -1.81
C SER A 146 -13.48 2.82 -1.66
N ASN A 147 -14.10 3.67 -0.85
CA ASN A 147 -13.38 4.80 -0.27
C ASN A 147 -12.30 4.30 0.71
N GLN A 148 -11.29 5.14 1.01
CA GLN A 148 -10.15 4.74 1.86
C GLN A 148 -10.53 4.40 3.30
N GLU A 149 -11.68 4.88 3.80
CA GLU A 149 -12.23 4.53 5.12
C GLU A 149 -12.97 3.19 5.12
N PHE A 150 -13.14 2.55 3.96
CA PHE A 150 -13.90 1.30 3.78
C PHE A 150 -15.35 1.36 4.26
N SER A 151 -15.92 2.57 4.37
CA SER A 151 -17.31 2.78 4.79
C SER A 151 -18.31 2.62 3.65
N ASN A 152 -17.86 2.74 2.40
CA ASN A 152 -18.68 2.59 1.20
C ASN A 152 -17.91 1.78 0.16
N PHE A 153 -18.29 0.53 -0.02
CA PHE A 153 -17.62 -0.38 -0.94
C PHE A 153 -18.58 -1.07 -1.90
N ARG A 154 -18.02 -1.53 -3.01
CA ARG A 154 -18.67 -2.38 -4.01
C ARG A 154 -17.80 -3.58 -4.29
N SER A 155 -18.40 -4.76 -4.34
CA SER A 155 -17.77 -5.98 -4.82
C SER A 155 -18.55 -6.50 -6.02
N ARG A 156 -17.84 -6.99 -7.02
CA ARG A 156 -18.40 -7.45 -8.30
C ARG A 156 -18.33 -8.99 -8.41
N SER A 157 -19.20 -9.57 -9.25
CA SER A 157 -19.22 -11.01 -9.53
C SER A 157 -19.24 -11.88 -8.27
N ASN A 158 -20.17 -11.59 -7.36
CA ASN A 158 -20.18 -12.15 -6.01
C ASN A 158 -20.86 -13.50 -5.92
N VAL A 159 -20.24 -14.41 -5.15
CA VAL A 159 -20.86 -15.61 -4.59
C VAL A 159 -20.64 -15.58 -3.09
N GLY A 160 -21.69 -15.78 -2.28
CA GLY A 160 -21.53 -15.64 -0.85
C GLY A 160 -22.57 -16.39 -0.03
N VAL A 161 -22.26 -16.52 1.26
CA VAL A 161 -23.15 -17.05 2.30
C VAL A 161 -23.57 -15.90 3.20
N GLN A 162 -24.87 -15.65 3.29
CA GLN A 162 -25.46 -14.71 4.22
C GLN A 162 -26.01 -15.44 5.44
N ILE A 163 -25.75 -14.89 6.62
CA ILE A 163 -26.38 -15.36 7.86
C ILE A 163 -27.66 -14.54 8.05
N ILE A 164 -28.81 -15.19 8.01
CA ILE A 164 -30.09 -14.56 8.30
C ILE A 164 -30.42 -14.86 9.76
N GLU A 165 -30.45 -13.83 10.60
CA GLU A 165 -31.00 -13.95 11.95
C GLU A 165 -32.53 -13.91 11.83
N GLU A 166 -33.23 -15.01 12.21
CA GLU A 166 -34.68 -15.02 12.35
C GLU A 166 -35.05 -14.16 13.57
N GLU A 167 -35.75 -13.05 13.34
CA GLU A 167 -36.41 -12.33 14.41
C GLU A 167 -37.41 -13.30 15.10
N LYS A 168 -37.08 -13.75 16.30
CA LYS A 168 -38.03 -14.44 17.15
C LYS A 168 -39.16 -13.45 17.55
N LYS A 169 -40.31 -13.64 16.95
CA LYS A 169 -41.57 -12.97 17.36
C LYS A 169 -41.99 -13.39 18.77
#